data_f6806d18ccc3b4a35b991b0b619e3857
#
_entry.id   f6806d18ccc3b4a35b991b0b619e3857
#
_cell.length_a   1.000
_cell.length_b   1.000
_cell.length_c   1.000
_cell.angle_alpha   90.00
_cell.angle_beta   90.00
_cell.angle_gamma   90.00
#
_symmetry.space_group_name_H-M   'P 1'
#
loop_
_entity.id
_entity.type
_entity.pdbx_description
1 polymer ?
#
loop_
_entity_poly.entity_id
_entity_poly.type
_entity_poly.pdbx_seq_one_letter_code
_entity_poly.pdbx_strand_id
1 'polypeptide(L)'
;QEDNRMGVDVKISERTLREIYLRGFEIAVKEGQPAAIMSSYNLVNGVHAANSKDLCTRIARKEWGFDGVIMSDWNTTVPEDGSVAWKCAAAGNDIIMPGNAEDAESIRKAYRNGDLTEEEIRSCAGRILKLISQLA
;
A
#
# COMPACT_ATOMS: atom_id res chain seq x y z
N GLN A 1 11.58 10.85 11.06
CA GLN A 1 11.04 10.64 9.69
C GLN A 1 10.09 11.74 9.29
N GLU A 2 9.37 12.32 10.22
CA GLU A 2 8.32 13.31 9.92
C GLU A 2 8.88 14.56 9.21
N ASP A 3 10.06 15.04 9.59
CA ASP A 3 10.67 16.24 8.98
C ASP A 3 10.96 16.09 7.48
N ASN A 4 11.16 14.86 6.99
CA ASN A 4 11.39 14.54 5.58
C ASN A 4 10.54 13.34 5.14
N ARG A 5 9.31 13.24 5.62
CA ARG A 5 8.44 12.06 5.41
C ARG A 5 8.20 11.68 3.96
N MET A 6 8.22 12.67 3.05
CA MET A 6 7.98 12.42 1.63
C MET A 6 9.11 11.68 0.92
N GLY A 7 10.38 11.89 1.35
CA GLY A 7 11.56 11.37 0.65
C GLY A 7 12.54 10.56 1.49
N VAL A 8 12.31 10.40 2.79
CA VAL A 8 13.24 9.65 3.64
C VAL A 8 13.24 8.16 3.30
N ASP A 9 14.43 7.59 3.13
CA ASP A 9 14.64 6.15 2.99
C ASP A 9 15.16 5.55 4.31
N VAL A 10 14.33 4.81 4.98
CA VAL A 10 14.64 4.16 6.26
C VAL A 10 15.42 2.89 6.01
N LYS A 11 16.73 2.92 6.29
CA LYS A 11 17.58 1.72 6.24
C LYS A 11 17.45 0.95 7.55
N ILE A 12 16.86 -0.24 7.48
CA ILE A 12 16.49 -0.99 8.67
C ILE A 12 16.57 -2.49 8.43
N SER A 13 17.00 -3.26 9.43
CA SER A 13 16.96 -4.73 9.37
C SER A 13 15.52 -5.23 9.45
N GLU A 14 15.24 -6.38 8.84
CA GLU A 14 13.91 -6.98 8.91
C GLU A 14 13.47 -7.25 10.36
N ARG A 15 14.41 -7.69 11.22
CA ARG A 15 14.13 -7.90 12.63
C ARG A 15 13.63 -6.62 13.32
N THR A 16 14.38 -5.53 13.16
CA THR A 16 14.00 -4.23 13.77
C THR A 16 12.69 -3.71 13.18
N LEU A 17 12.50 -3.86 11.86
CA LEU A 17 11.25 -3.49 11.20
C LEU A 17 10.05 -4.20 11.84
N ARG A 18 10.15 -5.52 12.06
CA ARG A 18 9.08 -6.34 12.63
C ARG A 18 8.86 -6.12 14.12
N GLU A 19 9.94 -6.10 14.89
CA GLU A 19 9.84 -6.05 16.36
C GLU A 19 9.48 -4.66 16.90
N ILE A 20 9.79 -3.59 16.16
CA ILE A 20 9.59 -2.20 16.60
C ILE A 20 8.56 -1.49 15.72
N TYR A 21 8.84 -1.32 14.42
CA TYR A 21 8.04 -0.44 13.56
C TYR A 21 6.69 -1.04 13.15
N LEU A 22 6.66 -2.33 12.87
CA LEU A 22 5.44 -3.02 12.45
C LEU A 22 4.66 -3.64 13.59
N ARG A 23 5.25 -3.76 14.79
CA ARG A 23 4.61 -4.46 15.92
C ARG A 23 3.27 -3.84 16.32
N GLY A 24 3.18 -2.51 16.36
CA GLY A 24 1.92 -1.82 16.65
C GLY A 24 0.83 -2.09 15.61
N PHE A 25 1.21 -2.13 14.33
CA PHE A 25 0.29 -2.47 13.24
C PHE A 25 -0.16 -3.93 13.30
N GLU A 26 0.75 -4.84 13.60
CA GLU A 26 0.40 -6.26 13.78
C GLU A 26 -0.65 -6.46 14.87
N ILE A 27 -0.46 -5.82 16.02
CA ILE A 27 -1.43 -5.88 17.13
C ILE A 27 -2.76 -5.27 16.69
N ALA A 28 -2.73 -4.08 16.09
CA ALA A 28 -3.93 -3.41 15.61
C ALA A 28 -4.72 -4.27 14.62
N VAL A 29 -4.03 -4.92 13.68
CA VAL A 29 -4.68 -5.81 12.69
C VAL A 29 -5.25 -7.07 13.35
N LYS A 30 -4.46 -7.77 14.17
CA LYS A 30 -4.87 -9.06 14.74
C LYS A 30 -5.92 -8.94 15.83
N GLU A 31 -5.85 -7.89 16.65
CA GLU A 31 -6.75 -7.71 17.80
C GLU A 31 -7.87 -6.72 17.48
N GLY A 32 -7.57 -5.64 16.73
CA GLY A 32 -8.54 -4.59 16.42
C GLY A 32 -9.36 -4.83 15.16
N GLN A 33 -8.88 -5.69 14.25
CA GLN A 33 -9.54 -6.01 12.98
C GLN A 33 -10.06 -4.78 12.21
N PRO A 34 -9.21 -3.78 11.91
CA PRO A 34 -9.63 -2.56 11.26
C PRO A 34 -10.14 -2.83 9.84
N ALA A 35 -11.12 -2.07 9.39
CA ALA A 35 -11.64 -2.15 8.02
C ALA A 35 -10.64 -1.60 6.97
N ALA A 36 -9.77 -0.68 7.37
CA ALA A 36 -8.77 -0.08 6.51
C ALA A 36 -7.49 0.27 7.27
N ILE A 37 -6.35 0.27 6.56
CA ILE A 37 -5.07 0.80 7.03
C ILE A 37 -4.46 1.73 5.97
N MET A 38 -3.62 2.66 6.38
CA MET A 38 -2.95 3.60 5.48
C MET A 38 -1.47 3.23 5.37
N SER A 39 -0.94 3.21 4.15
CA SER A 39 0.49 3.14 3.90
C SER A 39 1.12 4.53 4.04
N SER A 40 2.44 4.59 4.18
CA SER A 40 3.17 5.85 4.39
C SER A 40 3.93 6.29 3.14
N TYR A 41 4.37 7.56 3.11
CA TYR A 41 5.15 8.14 2.01
C TYR A 41 6.55 7.56 1.88
N ASN A 42 7.22 7.35 3.03
CA ASN A 42 8.64 7.05 3.09
C ASN A 42 9.02 5.75 2.39
N LEU A 43 10.28 5.67 2.03
CA LEU A 43 10.87 4.41 1.59
C LEU A 43 11.32 3.59 2.80
N VAL A 44 11.26 2.28 2.63
CA VAL A 44 11.85 1.29 3.53
C VAL A 44 12.81 0.45 2.70
N ASN A 45 14.10 0.56 2.98
CA ASN A 45 15.16 -0.13 2.25
C ASN A 45 15.08 0.08 0.72
N GLY A 46 14.79 1.31 0.28
CA GLY A 46 14.76 1.69 -1.13
C GLY A 46 13.42 1.50 -1.84
N VAL A 47 12.37 1.04 -1.15
CA VAL A 47 11.04 0.85 -1.72
C VAL A 47 10.01 1.68 -0.96
N HIS A 48 9.23 2.50 -1.66
CA HIS A 48 8.11 3.22 -1.04
C HIS A 48 7.15 2.26 -0.34
N ALA A 49 6.72 2.60 0.86
CA ALA A 49 5.80 1.75 1.63
C ALA A 49 4.54 1.41 0.84
N ALA A 50 3.98 2.38 0.10
CA ALA A 50 2.81 2.16 -0.76
C ALA A 50 3.07 1.23 -1.96
N ASN A 51 4.33 1.10 -2.41
CA ASN A 51 4.74 0.22 -3.51
C ASN A 51 5.31 -1.13 -3.01
N SER A 52 5.33 -1.35 -1.71
CA SER A 52 5.99 -2.53 -1.12
C SER A 52 5.04 -3.72 -1.06
N LYS A 53 5.24 -4.67 -1.98
CA LYS A 53 4.53 -5.96 -1.96
C LYS A 53 4.81 -6.75 -0.66
N ASP A 54 6.00 -6.56 -0.09
CA ASP A 54 6.37 -7.16 1.20
C ASP A 54 5.51 -6.61 2.34
N LEU A 55 5.37 -5.29 2.45
CA LEU A 55 4.56 -4.68 3.51
C LEU A 55 3.07 -4.95 3.28
N CYS A 56 2.55 -4.61 2.10
CA CYS A 56 1.11 -4.64 1.84
C CYS A 56 0.57 -6.06 1.67
N THR A 57 1.26 -6.93 0.92
CA THR A 57 0.76 -8.28 0.62
C THR A 57 1.36 -9.34 1.53
N ARG A 58 2.70 -9.47 1.60
CA ARG A 58 3.31 -10.56 2.36
C ARG A 58 3.03 -10.41 3.85
N ILE A 59 3.36 -9.26 4.43
CA ILE A 59 3.25 -9.05 5.87
C ILE A 59 1.80 -8.79 6.27
N ALA A 60 1.18 -7.72 5.79
CA ALA A 60 -0.16 -7.35 6.26
C ALA A 60 -1.20 -8.42 5.91
N ARG A 61 -1.27 -8.87 4.65
CA ARG A 61 -2.34 -9.78 4.23
C ARG A 61 -2.05 -11.24 4.55
N LYS A 62 -0.85 -11.74 4.19
CA LYS A 62 -0.57 -13.18 4.32
C LYS A 62 -0.16 -13.59 5.73
N GLU A 63 0.66 -12.77 6.42
CA GLU A 63 1.14 -13.12 7.76
C GLU A 63 0.18 -12.69 8.87
N TRP A 64 -0.42 -11.48 8.77
CA TRP A 64 -1.34 -10.98 9.79
C TRP A 64 -2.81 -11.30 9.50
N GLY A 65 -3.14 -11.72 8.28
CA GLY A 65 -4.51 -12.03 7.87
C GLY A 65 -5.37 -10.80 7.60
N PHE A 66 -4.76 -9.63 7.30
CA PHE A 66 -5.51 -8.42 6.99
C PHE A 66 -6.25 -8.56 5.66
N ASP A 67 -7.57 -8.50 5.69
CA ASP A 67 -8.45 -8.63 4.54
C ASP A 67 -9.21 -7.34 4.17
N GLY A 68 -8.93 -6.25 4.90
CA GLY A 68 -9.48 -4.93 4.65
C GLY A 68 -8.77 -4.16 3.52
N VAL A 69 -9.10 -2.88 3.40
CA VAL A 69 -8.55 -1.98 2.39
C VAL A 69 -7.24 -1.34 2.86
N ILE A 70 -6.21 -1.37 2.00
CA ILE A 70 -5.01 -0.56 2.17
C ILE A 70 -5.13 0.67 1.27
N MET A 71 -5.02 1.87 1.84
CA MET A 71 -5.00 3.12 1.10
C MET A 71 -3.63 3.78 1.19
N SER A 72 -3.27 4.56 0.19
CA SER A 72 -2.07 5.38 0.24
C SER A 72 -2.28 6.59 1.15
N ASP A 73 -1.19 7.20 1.60
CA ASP A 73 -1.25 8.55 2.13
C ASP A 73 -1.54 9.55 0.99
N TRP A 74 -1.88 10.81 1.33
CA TRP A 74 -2.40 11.81 0.41
C TRP A 74 -1.32 12.32 -0.56
N ASN A 75 -1.61 12.28 -1.87
CA ASN A 75 -0.70 12.74 -2.92
C ASN A 75 0.66 12.00 -2.99
N THR A 76 0.74 10.76 -2.52
CA THR A 76 2.02 10.00 -2.51
C THR A 76 2.61 9.78 -3.91
N THR A 77 1.81 9.89 -4.97
CA THR A 77 2.21 9.70 -6.38
C THR A 77 2.55 11.01 -7.10
N VAL A 78 2.36 12.16 -6.45
CA VAL A 78 2.56 13.48 -7.06
C VAL A 78 4.03 13.89 -7.16
N PRO A 79 4.92 13.67 -6.15
CA PRO A 79 6.35 13.96 -6.30
C PRO A 79 6.98 13.10 -7.41
N GLU A 80 7.94 13.68 -8.14
CA GLU A 80 8.67 12.98 -9.23
C GLU A 80 9.34 11.68 -8.76
N ASP A 81 9.85 11.69 -7.53
CA ASP A 81 10.45 10.54 -6.83
C ASP A 81 9.49 9.82 -5.89
N GLY A 82 8.19 10.11 -5.99
CA GLY A 82 7.14 9.52 -5.16
C GLY A 82 6.77 8.09 -5.54
N SER A 83 5.73 7.59 -4.88
CA SER A 83 5.18 6.25 -5.19
C SER A 83 4.65 6.19 -6.61
N VAL A 84 4.73 5.03 -7.23
CA VAL A 84 4.23 4.80 -8.59
C VAL A 84 2.86 4.12 -8.54
N ALA A 85 1.84 4.71 -9.15
CA ALA A 85 0.45 4.29 -9.03
C ALA A 85 0.21 2.80 -9.38
N TRP A 86 0.73 2.31 -10.51
CA TRP A 86 0.56 0.90 -10.85
C TRP A 86 1.29 -0.04 -9.88
N LYS A 87 2.44 0.39 -9.31
CA LYS A 87 3.14 -0.39 -8.30
C LYS A 87 2.38 -0.43 -6.97
N CYS A 88 1.59 0.60 -6.64
CA CYS A 88 0.67 0.56 -5.51
C CYS A 88 -0.34 -0.58 -5.70
N ALA A 89 -1.00 -0.65 -6.85
CA ALA A 89 -1.96 -1.71 -7.16
C ALA A 89 -1.29 -3.11 -7.14
N ALA A 90 -0.12 -3.26 -7.77
CA ALA A 90 0.63 -4.52 -7.75
C ALA A 90 1.08 -4.95 -6.34
N ALA A 91 1.32 -3.98 -5.46
CA ALA A 91 1.66 -4.24 -4.06
C ALA A 91 0.46 -4.65 -3.21
N GLY A 92 -0.77 -4.43 -3.67
CA GLY A 92 -1.99 -4.65 -2.90
C GLY A 92 -2.37 -3.45 -2.01
N ASN A 93 -1.89 -2.25 -2.37
CA ASN A 93 -2.40 -0.97 -1.89
C ASN A 93 -3.58 -0.58 -2.80
N ASP A 94 -4.79 -0.64 -2.27
CA ASP A 94 -6.02 -0.71 -3.04
C ASP A 94 -6.52 0.64 -3.55
N ILE A 95 -6.26 1.70 -2.79
CA ILE A 95 -6.74 3.06 -3.08
C ILE A 95 -5.56 4.03 -3.07
N ILE A 96 -5.46 4.84 -4.12
CA ILE A 96 -4.52 5.96 -4.19
C ILE A 96 -5.28 7.23 -3.83
N MET A 97 -4.78 7.97 -2.84
CA MET A 97 -5.46 9.15 -2.32
C MET A 97 -4.77 10.44 -2.74
N PRO A 98 -5.49 11.43 -3.27
CA PRO A 98 -6.91 11.38 -3.69
C PRO A 98 -7.10 10.69 -5.05
N GLY A 99 -6.00 10.36 -5.73
CA GLY A 99 -5.96 9.89 -7.11
C GLY A 99 -6.10 11.03 -8.13
N ASN A 100 -5.57 10.81 -9.32
CA ASN A 100 -5.62 11.77 -10.42
C ASN A 100 -5.67 11.03 -11.77
N ALA A 101 -5.70 11.78 -12.88
CA ALA A 101 -5.76 11.21 -14.22
C ALA A 101 -4.48 10.48 -14.59
N GLU A 102 -3.33 10.97 -14.15
CA GLU A 102 -2.00 10.39 -14.39
C GLU A 102 -1.88 9.03 -13.67
N ASP A 103 -2.40 8.90 -12.45
CA ASP A 103 -2.46 7.65 -11.71
C ASP A 103 -3.28 6.60 -12.49
N ALA A 104 -4.46 7.00 -12.97
CA ALA A 104 -5.31 6.12 -13.76
C ALA A 104 -4.64 5.68 -15.06
N GLU A 105 -3.92 6.59 -15.76
CA GLU A 105 -3.20 6.24 -16.98
C GLU A 105 -1.97 5.37 -16.69
N SER A 106 -1.26 5.61 -15.59
CA SER A 106 -0.16 4.76 -15.12
C SER A 106 -0.62 3.30 -14.95
N ILE A 107 -1.76 3.09 -14.30
CA ILE A 107 -2.36 1.76 -14.10
C ILE A 107 -2.77 1.13 -15.45
N ARG A 108 -3.46 1.88 -16.32
CA ARG A 108 -3.87 1.37 -17.64
C ARG A 108 -2.67 0.99 -18.53
N LYS A 109 -1.62 1.82 -18.52
CA LYS A 109 -0.40 1.56 -19.30
C LYS A 109 0.31 0.31 -18.80
N ALA A 110 0.48 0.17 -17.49
CA ALA A 110 1.10 -1.01 -16.89
C ALA A 110 0.31 -2.30 -17.20
N TYR A 111 -1.02 -2.24 -17.15
CA TYR A 111 -1.86 -3.37 -17.54
C TYR A 111 -1.68 -3.75 -19.02
N ARG A 112 -1.69 -2.78 -19.93
CA ARG A 112 -1.47 -3.04 -21.37
C ARG A 112 -0.09 -3.62 -21.68
N ASN A 113 0.92 -3.23 -20.90
CA ASN A 113 2.30 -3.71 -21.05
C ASN A 113 2.54 -5.07 -20.38
N GLY A 114 1.61 -5.56 -19.55
CA GLY A 114 1.79 -6.79 -18.78
C GLY A 114 2.59 -6.62 -17.48
N ASP A 115 2.88 -5.37 -17.07
CA ASP A 115 3.55 -5.06 -15.80
C ASP A 115 2.61 -5.18 -14.59
N LEU A 116 1.30 -5.07 -14.83
CA LEU A 116 0.23 -5.23 -13.85
C LEU A 116 -0.80 -6.23 -14.37
N THR A 117 -1.14 -7.22 -13.57
CA THR A 117 -2.05 -8.30 -13.94
C THR A 117 -3.52 -7.95 -13.68
N GLU A 118 -4.43 -8.59 -14.42
CA GLU A 118 -5.86 -8.47 -14.16
C GLU A 118 -6.23 -8.97 -12.76
N GLU A 119 -5.57 -10.01 -12.27
CA GLU A 119 -5.80 -10.56 -10.93
C GLU A 119 -5.47 -9.53 -9.84
N GLU A 120 -4.35 -8.81 -9.96
CA GLU A 120 -3.96 -7.76 -9.02
C GLU A 120 -5.00 -6.62 -9.00
N ILE A 121 -5.46 -6.17 -10.17
CA ILE A 121 -6.51 -5.14 -10.29
C ILE A 121 -7.83 -5.64 -9.67
N ARG A 122 -8.27 -6.85 -10.02
CA ARG A 122 -9.50 -7.44 -9.47
C ARG A 122 -9.44 -7.63 -7.96
N SER A 123 -8.28 -8.00 -7.44
CA SER A 123 -8.05 -8.16 -6.01
C SER A 123 -8.21 -6.84 -5.26
N CYS A 124 -7.64 -5.74 -5.78
CA CYS A 124 -7.81 -4.40 -5.21
C CYS A 124 -9.29 -3.95 -5.26
N ALA A 125 -9.92 -4.03 -6.42
CA ALA A 125 -11.34 -3.67 -6.60
C ALA A 125 -12.25 -4.51 -5.71
N GLY A 126 -11.99 -5.81 -5.58
CA GLY A 126 -12.77 -6.72 -4.76
C GLY A 126 -12.77 -6.35 -3.27
N ARG A 127 -11.62 -5.93 -2.73
CA ARG A 127 -11.54 -5.46 -1.33
C ARG A 127 -12.31 -4.16 -1.11
N ILE A 128 -12.27 -3.23 -2.06
CA ILE A 128 -13.05 -1.99 -2.01
C ILE A 128 -14.55 -2.31 -2.04
N LEU A 129 -15.00 -3.17 -2.97
CA LEU A 129 -16.41 -3.57 -3.07
C LEU A 129 -16.88 -4.29 -1.80
N LYS A 130 -16.03 -5.15 -1.22
CA LYS A 130 -16.32 -5.81 0.07
C LYS A 130 -16.54 -4.77 1.17
N LEU A 131 -15.66 -3.78 1.30
CA LEU A 131 -15.81 -2.72 2.29
C LEU A 131 -17.11 -1.93 2.09
N ILE A 132 -17.41 -1.53 0.86
CA ILE A 132 -18.68 -0.83 0.53
C ILE A 132 -19.88 -1.66 0.95
N SER A 133 -19.89 -2.97 0.66
CA SER A 133 -20.99 -3.85 1.01
C SER A 133 -21.18 -4.04 2.52
N GLN A 134 -20.15 -3.81 3.32
CA GLN A 134 -20.24 -3.88 4.78
C GLN A 134 -20.75 -2.57 5.41
N LEU A 135 -20.74 -1.47 4.67
CA LEU A 135 -21.19 -0.16 5.12
C LEU A 135 -22.60 0.19 4.64
N ALA A 136 -23.13 -0.59 3.70
CA ALA A 136 -24.48 -0.41 3.15
C ALA A 136 -25.52 -1.15 3.99
#